data_c41fecc738d9e2c4e4705b83cd009877
#
_entry.id   c41fecc738d9e2c4e4705b83cd009877
#
_cell.length_a   1.000
_cell.length_b   1.000
_cell.length_c   1.000
_cell.angle_alpha   90.00
_cell.angle_beta   90.00
_cell.angle_gamma   90.00
#
_symmetry.space_group_name_H-M   'P 1'
#
loop_
_entity.id
_entity.type
_entity.pdbx_description
1 polymer ?
#
loop_
_entity_poly.entity_id
_entity_poly.type
_entity_poly.pdbx_seq_one_letter_code
_entity_poly.pdbx_strand_id
1 'polypeptide(L)'
;MKREFISLVAVRLACLLGMFLSAWPSGQAEVAQPDSADGLFALDNFLEVKIQMSPLYWDRLRYQYRDITQERKPGEAFKDNYTYLPALVSINGESIGPVGLRKKGLIGSSSTQRPSLKIKFNFAKKGGRYLGLDRLTLNNNIQDPSLVKQYLSYKLFRKAGLPAPRCNFARVFVNGQYLGVYTNVESVRKPFLKRVF
;
A
#
# COMPACT_ATOMS: atom_id res chain seq x y z
N MET A 1 70.57 -0.36 -13.62
CA MET A 1 70.12 0.85 -12.87
C MET A 1 68.90 1.52 -13.50
N LYS A 2 67.93 0.80 -14.09
CA LYS A 2 66.70 1.34 -14.73
C LYS A 2 65.43 0.59 -14.35
N ARG A 3 65.43 -0.37 -13.40
CA ARG A 3 64.24 -1.18 -13.04
C ARG A 3 63.63 -0.83 -11.66
N GLU A 4 64.29 -0.05 -10.82
CA GLU A 4 63.80 0.26 -9.48
C GLU A 4 63.00 1.58 -9.37
N PHE A 5 63.09 2.44 -10.40
CA PHE A 5 62.42 3.76 -10.35
C PHE A 5 60.91 3.70 -10.76
N ILE A 6 60.48 2.60 -11.40
CA ILE A 6 59.09 2.47 -11.86
C ILE A 6 58.16 1.89 -10.77
N SER A 7 58.73 1.20 -9.77
CA SER A 7 57.99 0.60 -8.65
C SER A 7 57.49 1.63 -7.61
N LEU A 8 58.24 2.69 -7.39
CA LEU A 8 57.86 3.69 -6.35
C LEU A 8 56.78 4.70 -6.79
N VAL A 9 56.66 4.93 -8.09
CA VAL A 9 55.65 5.88 -8.61
C VAL A 9 54.30 5.20 -8.71
N ALA A 10 54.23 3.91 -9.01
CA ALA A 10 52.99 3.15 -9.11
C ALA A 10 52.30 2.96 -7.74
N VAL A 11 53.10 2.79 -6.66
CA VAL A 11 52.53 2.61 -5.30
C VAL A 11 51.98 3.92 -4.72
N ARG A 12 52.53 5.07 -5.08
CA ARG A 12 52.01 6.37 -4.60
C ARG A 12 50.77 6.86 -5.36
N LEU A 13 50.53 6.41 -6.58
CA LEU A 13 49.31 6.76 -7.33
C LEU A 13 48.11 5.90 -6.91
N ALA A 14 48.35 4.67 -6.43
CA ALA A 14 47.28 3.80 -5.90
C ALA A 14 46.74 4.25 -4.53
N CYS A 15 47.55 4.93 -3.72
CA CYS A 15 47.09 5.45 -2.42
C CYS A 15 46.31 6.77 -2.51
N LEU A 16 46.39 7.49 -3.63
CA LEU A 16 45.64 8.76 -3.80
C LEU A 16 44.27 8.56 -4.47
N LEU A 17 44.01 7.41 -5.13
CA LEU A 17 42.69 7.08 -5.66
C LEU A 17 41.78 6.36 -4.65
N GLY A 18 42.30 5.96 -3.50
CA GLY A 18 41.56 5.21 -2.46
C GLY A 18 40.81 6.10 -1.45
N MET A 19 40.94 7.42 -1.48
CA MET A 19 40.39 8.32 -0.45
C MET A 19 39.22 9.18 -0.88
N PHE A 20 38.62 8.96 -2.05
CA PHE A 20 37.41 9.68 -2.51
C PHE A 20 36.18 8.82 -2.73
N LEU A 21 36.13 7.61 -2.13
CA LEU A 21 34.88 6.94 -1.86
C LEU A 21 34.37 7.39 -0.48
N SER A 22 34.17 8.70 -0.32
CA SER A 22 33.34 9.23 0.74
C SER A 22 31.94 8.64 0.50
N ALA A 23 31.57 7.69 1.36
CA ALA A 23 30.24 7.17 1.46
C ALA A 23 29.23 8.34 1.47
N TRP A 24 28.54 8.53 0.37
CA TRP A 24 27.35 9.37 0.33
C TRP A 24 26.42 8.78 1.39
N PRO A 25 26.03 9.51 2.43
CA PRO A 25 25.02 9.00 3.32
C PRO A 25 23.76 8.86 2.46
N SER A 26 23.40 7.63 2.13
CA SER A 26 22.08 7.31 1.64
C SER A 26 21.11 7.58 2.79
N GLY A 27 20.80 8.84 2.99
CA GLY A 27 19.76 9.29 3.91
C GLY A 27 18.39 8.91 3.34
N GLN A 28 18.15 7.62 3.23
CA GLN A 28 16.77 7.15 3.21
C GLN A 28 16.27 7.41 4.64
N ALA A 29 15.47 8.45 4.79
CA ALA A 29 14.71 8.65 6.00
C ALA A 29 14.00 7.34 6.29
N GLU A 30 14.41 6.67 7.37
CA GLU A 30 13.77 5.45 7.85
C GLU A 30 12.32 5.81 8.17
N VAL A 31 11.41 5.38 7.30
CA VAL A 31 9.98 5.63 7.50
C VAL A 31 9.59 4.81 8.72
N ALA A 32 9.29 5.48 9.82
CA ALA A 32 8.92 4.83 11.07
C ALA A 32 7.80 3.81 10.84
N GLN A 33 7.98 2.60 11.35
CA GLN A 33 7.00 1.55 11.29
C GLN A 33 5.84 1.86 12.25
N PRO A 34 4.57 1.66 11.84
CA PRO A 34 3.47 1.78 12.78
C PRO A 34 3.54 0.62 13.78
N ASP A 35 3.64 0.92 15.05
CA ASP A 35 3.66 -0.04 16.16
C ASP A 35 2.27 -0.57 16.53
N SER A 36 1.23 0.06 16.02
CA SER A 36 -0.17 -0.30 16.29
C SER A 36 -1.08 0.01 15.10
N ALA A 37 -2.30 -0.53 15.15
CA ALA A 37 -3.34 -0.19 14.16
C ALA A 37 -3.69 1.31 14.18
N ASP A 38 -3.53 2.00 15.29
CA ASP A 38 -3.74 3.45 15.36
C ASP A 38 -2.64 4.20 14.63
N GLY A 39 -1.37 3.82 14.82
CA GLY A 39 -0.25 4.37 14.08
C GLY A 39 -0.38 4.17 12.55
N LEU A 40 -0.97 3.04 12.11
CA LEU A 40 -1.21 2.79 10.69
C LEU A 40 -2.18 3.82 10.05
N PHE A 41 -3.03 4.48 10.84
CA PHE A 41 -3.99 5.48 10.38
C PHE A 41 -3.69 6.90 10.88
N ALA A 42 -2.57 7.12 11.54
CA ALA A 42 -2.12 8.44 11.96
C ALA A 42 -1.86 9.33 10.74
N LEU A 43 -2.20 10.61 10.80
CA LEU A 43 -2.10 11.51 9.64
C LEU A 43 -0.64 11.82 9.27
N ASP A 44 0.24 11.85 10.25
CA ASP A 44 1.68 12.04 10.09
C ASP A 44 2.38 10.78 9.53
N ASN A 45 1.72 9.63 9.56
CA ASN A 45 2.18 8.39 8.94
C ASN A 45 1.63 8.25 7.51
N PHE A 46 2.30 8.88 6.54
CA PHE A 46 1.97 8.73 5.13
C PHE A 46 2.53 7.40 4.61
N LEU A 47 1.68 6.39 4.50
CA LEU A 47 2.11 5.02 4.18
C LEU A 47 2.77 4.92 2.81
N GLU A 48 3.78 4.06 2.71
CA GLU A 48 4.27 3.51 1.45
C GLU A 48 3.82 2.06 1.34
N VAL A 49 2.96 1.75 0.37
CA VAL A 49 2.45 0.40 0.13
C VAL A 49 3.01 -0.11 -1.19
N LYS A 50 3.91 -1.09 -1.13
CA LYS A 50 4.46 -1.77 -2.30
C LYS A 50 3.83 -3.15 -2.44
N ILE A 51 3.35 -3.44 -3.64
CA ILE A 51 2.66 -4.68 -4.00
C ILE A 51 3.45 -5.35 -5.12
N GLN A 52 3.80 -6.62 -4.91
CA GLN A 52 4.45 -7.47 -5.90
C GLN A 52 3.53 -8.64 -6.24
N MET A 53 3.23 -8.83 -7.51
CA MET A 53 2.44 -9.96 -7.98
C MET A 53 2.77 -10.28 -9.44
N SER A 54 2.39 -11.47 -9.90
CA SER A 54 2.54 -11.84 -11.30
C SER A 54 1.86 -10.80 -12.21
N PRO A 55 2.50 -10.35 -13.31
CA PRO A 55 1.87 -9.46 -14.28
C PRO A 55 0.52 -9.99 -14.79
N LEU A 56 0.42 -11.30 -15.02
CA LEU A 56 -0.83 -11.95 -15.41
C LEU A 56 -1.92 -11.78 -14.34
N TYR A 57 -1.59 -11.90 -13.06
CA TYR A 57 -2.55 -11.70 -11.98
C TYR A 57 -2.92 -10.22 -11.81
N TRP A 58 -1.97 -9.32 -12.03
CA TRP A 58 -2.26 -7.88 -12.03
C TRP A 58 -3.25 -7.51 -13.14
N ASP A 59 -3.04 -7.98 -14.36
CA ASP A 59 -3.96 -7.76 -15.47
C ASP A 59 -5.31 -8.40 -15.20
N ARG A 60 -5.35 -9.65 -14.75
CA ARG A 60 -6.59 -10.32 -14.35
C ARG A 60 -7.34 -9.53 -13.27
N LEU A 61 -6.65 -8.92 -12.29
CA LEU A 61 -7.26 -8.13 -11.23
C LEU A 61 -7.83 -6.82 -11.76
N ARG A 62 -7.02 -6.04 -12.47
CA ARG A 62 -7.40 -4.67 -12.87
C ARG A 62 -8.50 -4.64 -13.93
N TYR A 63 -8.61 -5.68 -14.75
CA TYR A 63 -9.66 -5.82 -15.75
C TYR A 63 -10.95 -6.48 -15.24
N GLN A 64 -11.01 -6.96 -14.01
CA GLN A 64 -12.28 -7.37 -13.43
C GLN A 64 -13.24 -6.20 -13.37
N TYR A 65 -14.51 -6.48 -13.64
CA TYR A 65 -15.59 -5.51 -13.55
C TYR A 65 -16.79 -6.11 -12.81
N ARG A 66 -17.64 -5.25 -12.30
CA ARG A 66 -18.92 -5.63 -11.72
C ARG A 66 -20.01 -5.27 -12.73
N ASP A 67 -20.75 -6.26 -13.16
CA ASP A 67 -21.92 -6.04 -13.96
C ASP A 67 -23.04 -5.49 -13.08
N ILE A 68 -23.39 -4.23 -13.31
CA ILE A 68 -24.45 -3.51 -12.58
C ILE A 68 -25.78 -3.54 -13.33
N THR A 69 -25.80 -4.09 -14.55
CA THR A 69 -26.99 -4.19 -15.39
C THR A 69 -27.78 -5.48 -15.10
N GLN A 70 -27.20 -6.43 -14.37
CA GLN A 70 -27.89 -7.66 -14.01
C GLN A 70 -29.15 -7.35 -13.21
N GLU A 71 -30.26 -7.90 -13.66
CA GLU A 71 -31.52 -7.86 -12.92
C GLU A 71 -31.33 -8.51 -11.55
N ARG A 72 -31.84 -7.85 -10.54
CA ARG A 72 -31.77 -8.30 -9.15
C ARG A 72 -33.14 -8.35 -8.54
N LYS A 73 -33.39 -9.37 -7.75
CA LYS A 73 -34.57 -9.39 -6.91
C LYS A 73 -34.46 -8.34 -5.81
N PRO A 74 -35.57 -7.73 -5.40
CA PRO A 74 -35.55 -6.82 -4.25
C PRO A 74 -34.87 -7.48 -3.03
N GLY A 75 -33.90 -6.77 -2.43
CA GLY A 75 -33.14 -7.28 -1.28
C GLY A 75 -31.90 -8.10 -1.63
N GLU A 76 -31.66 -8.51 -2.87
CA GLU A 76 -30.42 -9.18 -3.25
C GLU A 76 -29.23 -8.20 -3.36
N ALA A 77 -28.10 -8.57 -2.74
CA ALA A 77 -26.86 -7.84 -2.91
C ALA A 77 -26.28 -8.04 -4.32
N PHE A 78 -25.54 -7.05 -4.82
CA PHE A 78 -24.78 -7.23 -6.07
C PHE A 78 -23.83 -8.40 -5.94
N LYS A 79 -23.82 -9.29 -6.94
CA LYS A 79 -22.83 -10.35 -7.02
C LYS A 79 -21.42 -9.74 -7.10
N ASP A 80 -20.60 -10.04 -6.11
CA ASP A 80 -19.22 -9.52 -6.06
C ASP A 80 -18.33 -10.39 -6.95
N ASN A 81 -18.14 -9.96 -8.21
CA ASN A 81 -17.32 -10.68 -9.18
C ASN A 81 -15.80 -10.48 -8.97
N TYR A 82 -15.41 -9.66 -7.99
CA TYR A 82 -14.00 -9.42 -7.71
C TYR A 82 -13.42 -10.57 -6.88
N THR A 83 -12.37 -11.21 -7.41
CA THR A 83 -11.68 -12.32 -6.74
C THR A 83 -10.39 -11.85 -6.09
N TYR A 84 -10.01 -12.51 -4.99
CA TYR A 84 -8.69 -12.32 -4.39
C TYR A 84 -7.65 -13.11 -5.16
N LEU A 85 -6.56 -12.47 -5.51
CA LEU A 85 -5.37 -13.06 -6.14
C LEU A 85 -4.17 -12.92 -5.20
N PRO A 86 -3.22 -13.87 -5.24
CA PRO A 86 -2.05 -13.81 -4.37
C PRO A 86 -1.12 -12.64 -4.74
N ALA A 87 -0.60 -11.97 -3.72
CA ALA A 87 0.38 -10.91 -3.84
C ALA A 87 1.30 -10.89 -2.62
N LEU A 88 2.49 -10.34 -2.77
CA LEU A 88 3.37 -9.95 -1.68
C LEU A 88 3.17 -8.46 -1.42
N VAL A 89 3.07 -8.07 -0.16
CA VAL A 89 2.88 -6.67 0.23
C VAL A 89 3.92 -6.28 1.25
N SER A 90 4.48 -5.09 1.07
CA SER A 90 5.20 -4.40 2.14
C SER A 90 4.54 -3.05 2.44
N ILE A 91 4.59 -2.65 3.69
CA ILE A 91 4.09 -1.36 4.20
C ILE A 91 5.24 -0.68 4.93
N ASN A 92 5.62 0.51 4.50
CA ASN A 92 6.75 1.27 5.04
C ASN A 92 8.06 0.44 5.09
N GLY A 93 8.30 -0.40 4.08
CA GLY A 93 9.48 -1.27 4.02
C GLY A 93 9.32 -2.62 4.74
N GLU A 94 8.40 -2.76 5.69
CA GLU A 94 8.12 -4.03 6.37
C GLU A 94 7.39 -5.01 5.43
N SER A 95 7.92 -6.22 5.30
CA SER A 95 7.28 -7.29 4.53
C SER A 95 6.16 -7.93 5.35
N ILE A 96 4.93 -7.77 4.87
CA ILE A 96 3.75 -8.36 5.52
C ILE A 96 3.54 -9.82 5.10
N GLY A 97 4.28 -10.25 4.07
CA GLY A 97 4.20 -11.60 3.51
C GLY A 97 3.06 -11.77 2.49
N PRO A 98 2.71 -13.03 2.17
CA PRO A 98 1.70 -13.33 1.17
C PRO A 98 0.30 -12.96 1.66
N VAL A 99 -0.39 -12.16 0.85
CA VAL A 99 -1.74 -11.66 1.09
C VAL A 99 -2.65 -11.92 -0.10
N GLY A 100 -3.95 -11.79 0.09
CA GLY A 100 -4.90 -11.70 -1.01
C GLY A 100 -5.11 -10.26 -1.41
N LEU A 101 -4.90 -9.96 -2.68
CA LEU A 101 -5.22 -8.65 -3.26
C LEU A 101 -6.44 -8.77 -4.15
N ARG A 102 -7.40 -7.86 -4.05
CA ARG A 102 -8.50 -7.76 -5.01
C ARG A 102 -8.83 -6.32 -5.36
N LYS A 103 -9.39 -6.15 -6.53
CA LYS A 103 -10.06 -4.91 -6.94
C LYS A 103 -11.30 -4.67 -6.08
N LYS A 104 -11.70 -3.41 -5.91
CA LYS A 104 -12.97 -3.02 -5.28
C LYS A 104 -13.56 -1.81 -5.99
N GLY A 105 -14.82 -1.56 -5.70
CA GLY A 105 -15.52 -0.37 -6.16
C GLY A 105 -16.64 -0.68 -7.15
N LEU A 106 -17.38 0.37 -7.53
CA LEU A 106 -18.49 0.29 -8.43
C LEU A 106 -18.29 1.27 -9.59
N ILE A 107 -18.42 2.57 -9.34
CA ILE A 107 -18.27 3.64 -10.33
C ILE A 107 -17.00 4.43 -10.01
N GLY A 108 -16.17 4.73 -11.03
CA GLY A 108 -14.91 5.47 -10.88
C GLY A 108 -13.81 4.71 -10.14
N SER A 109 -14.12 4.16 -8.95
CA SER A 109 -13.18 3.34 -8.17
C SER A 109 -12.81 2.00 -8.82
N SER A 110 -13.48 1.62 -9.91
CA SER A 110 -13.21 0.41 -10.71
C SER A 110 -12.27 0.63 -11.90
N SER A 111 -11.55 1.74 -11.97
CA SER A 111 -10.55 2.02 -12.99
C SER A 111 -9.62 0.82 -13.27
N THR A 112 -9.26 0.63 -14.53
CA THR A 112 -8.29 -0.41 -14.92
C THR A 112 -6.85 0.04 -14.77
N GLN A 113 -6.58 1.33 -14.85
CA GLN A 113 -5.24 1.90 -14.69
C GLN A 113 -4.87 2.10 -13.22
N ARG A 114 -5.83 2.58 -12.43
CA ARG A 114 -5.66 2.93 -11.03
C ARG A 114 -6.84 2.41 -10.21
N PRO A 115 -6.98 1.07 -10.06
CA PRO A 115 -8.12 0.48 -9.35
C PRO A 115 -8.04 0.75 -7.85
N SER A 116 -9.18 0.92 -7.20
CA SER A 116 -9.23 0.78 -5.74
C SER A 116 -8.98 -0.67 -5.34
N LEU A 117 -8.25 -0.88 -4.26
CA LEU A 117 -7.73 -2.19 -3.86
C LEU A 117 -8.19 -2.56 -2.45
N LYS A 118 -8.27 -3.85 -2.20
CA LYS A 118 -8.47 -4.42 -0.87
C LYS A 118 -7.43 -5.50 -0.62
N ILE A 119 -6.67 -5.34 0.46
CA ILE A 119 -5.67 -6.30 0.94
C ILE A 119 -6.34 -7.18 1.99
N LYS A 120 -6.17 -8.50 1.90
CA LYS A 120 -6.67 -9.51 2.85
C LYS A 120 -5.48 -10.23 3.48
N PHE A 121 -5.19 -9.96 4.75
CA PHE A 121 -4.03 -10.51 5.46
C PHE A 121 -4.18 -12.00 5.81
N ASN A 122 -5.40 -12.48 6.00
CA ASN A 122 -5.68 -13.90 6.28
C ASN A 122 -5.93 -14.73 5.01
N PHE A 123 -5.32 -14.36 3.89
CA PHE A 123 -5.50 -15.08 2.62
C PHE A 123 -4.70 -16.38 2.59
N ALA A 124 -3.41 -16.31 2.88
CA ALA A 124 -2.52 -17.47 2.87
C ALA A 124 -2.61 -18.29 4.18
N LYS A 125 -2.89 -17.63 5.32
CA LYS A 125 -2.98 -18.26 6.63
C LYS A 125 -4.30 -17.88 7.31
N LYS A 126 -5.11 -18.88 7.66
CA LYS A 126 -6.35 -18.67 8.43
C LYS A 126 -6.04 -17.92 9.73
N GLY A 127 -6.78 -16.85 10.02
CA GLY A 127 -6.55 -16.02 11.20
C GLY A 127 -5.43 -14.98 11.07
N GLY A 128 -4.69 -14.95 9.93
CA GLY A 128 -3.63 -13.96 9.68
C GLY A 128 -4.13 -12.53 9.87
N ARG A 129 -3.32 -11.70 10.51
CA ARG A 129 -3.60 -10.29 10.80
C ARG A 129 -2.33 -9.47 10.67
N TYR A 130 -2.51 -8.19 10.35
CA TYR A 130 -1.47 -7.18 10.45
C TYR A 130 -1.94 -6.10 11.43
N LEU A 131 -1.22 -5.90 12.52
CA LEU A 131 -1.60 -4.98 13.61
C LEU A 131 -3.06 -5.18 14.08
N GLY A 132 -3.50 -6.42 14.21
CA GLY A 132 -4.86 -6.77 14.61
C GLY A 132 -5.92 -6.67 13.51
N LEU A 133 -5.59 -6.14 12.32
CA LEU A 133 -6.51 -6.00 11.19
C LEU A 133 -6.50 -7.26 10.32
N ASP A 134 -7.66 -7.68 9.85
CA ASP A 134 -7.79 -8.75 8.86
C ASP A 134 -7.73 -8.23 7.41
N ARG A 135 -7.96 -6.94 7.19
CA ARG A 135 -7.99 -6.29 5.88
C ARG A 135 -7.64 -4.83 5.94
N LEU A 136 -7.12 -4.33 4.81
CA LEU A 136 -6.90 -2.91 4.54
C LEU A 136 -7.60 -2.53 3.23
N THR A 137 -8.09 -1.30 3.15
CA THR A 137 -8.75 -0.76 1.96
C THR A 137 -7.97 0.44 1.44
N LEU A 138 -7.64 0.43 0.16
CA LEU A 138 -6.97 1.51 -0.55
C LEU A 138 -7.93 2.08 -1.61
N ASN A 139 -8.48 3.25 -1.35
CA ASN A 139 -9.36 3.95 -2.30
C ASN A 139 -8.57 4.85 -3.21
N ASN A 140 -8.76 4.73 -4.51
CA ASN A 140 -8.02 5.44 -5.54
C ASN A 140 -8.36 6.94 -5.67
N ASN A 141 -9.43 7.42 -5.03
CA ASN A 141 -9.90 8.81 -5.06
C ASN A 141 -10.15 9.40 -6.46
N ILE A 142 -10.41 8.58 -7.51
CA ILE A 142 -10.63 9.10 -8.86
C ILE A 142 -11.80 10.09 -8.93
N GLN A 143 -12.82 9.92 -8.09
CA GLN A 143 -13.98 10.81 -8.00
C GLN A 143 -13.77 12.04 -7.10
N ASP A 144 -12.57 12.18 -6.53
CA ASP A 144 -12.21 13.28 -5.64
C ASP A 144 -10.86 13.88 -6.04
N PRO A 145 -10.85 14.93 -6.90
CA PRO A 145 -9.61 15.59 -7.30
C PRO A 145 -8.81 16.17 -6.12
N SER A 146 -9.48 16.51 -5.02
CA SER A 146 -8.82 17.03 -3.83
C SER A 146 -8.10 15.95 -3.01
N LEU A 147 -8.44 14.68 -3.22
CA LEU A 147 -7.96 13.48 -2.50
C LEU A 147 -8.32 13.44 -1.01
N VAL A 148 -8.97 14.46 -0.46
CA VAL A 148 -9.15 14.62 1.00
C VAL A 148 -10.59 14.48 1.48
N LYS A 149 -11.59 14.42 0.59
CA LYS A 149 -13.01 14.39 0.98
C LYS A 149 -13.32 13.25 1.95
N GLN A 150 -12.86 12.04 1.66
CA GLN A 150 -13.11 10.87 2.52
C GLN A 150 -12.46 11.05 3.90
N TYR A 151 -11.23 11.54 3.95
CA TYR A 151 -10.52 11.82 5.20
C TYR A 151 -11.28 12.85 6.03
N LEU A 152 -11.66 13.99 5.44
CA LEU A 152 -12.37 15.07 6.13
C LEU A 152 -13.74 14.62 6.63
N SER A 153 -14.49 13.86 5.81
CA SER A 153 -15.81 13.33 6.22
C SER A 153 -15.70 12.42 7.43
N TYR A 154 -14.78 11.46 7.43
CA TYR A 154 -14.62 10.57 8.58
C TYR A 154 -14.05 11.28 9.80
N LYS A 155 -13.19 12.29 9.61
CA LYS A 155 -12.72 13.14 10.71
C LYS A 155 -13.88 13.92 11.33
N LEU A 156 -14.77 14.49 10.50
CA LEU A 156 -15.96 15.21 10.97
C LEU A 156 -16.90 14.28 11.74
N PHE A 157 -17.22 13.10 11.22
CA PHE A 157 -18.08 12.14 11.90
C PHE A 157 -17.52 11.76 13.28
N ARG A 158 -16.22 11.45 13.38
CA ARG A 158 -15.60 11.18 14.69
C ARG A 158 -15.66 12.37 15.65
N LYS A 159 -15.46 13.60 15.13
CA LYS A 159 -15.63 14.82 15.97
C LYS A 159 -17.06 15.02 16.45
N ALA A 160 -18.06 14.58 15.67
CA ALA A 160 -19.48 14.60 16.03
C ALA A 160 -19.89 13.41 16.93
N GLY A 161 -18.94 12.60 17.43
CA GLY A 161 -19.23 11.44 18.26
C GLY A 161 -19.79 10.23 17.51
N LEU A 162 -19.80 10.26 16.17
CA LEU A 162 -20.32 9.17 15.36
C LEU A 162 -19.23 8.13 15.07
N PRO A 163 -19.54 6.82 15.12
CA PRO A 163 -18.63 5.77 14.69
C PRO A 163 -18.22 5.93 13.24
N ALA A 164 -16.92 6.09 12.98
CA ALA A 164 -16.40 6.20 11.63
C ALA A 164 -15.04 5.49 11.49
N PRO A 165 -14.74 4.94 10.30
CA PRO A 165 -13.44 4.33 10.02
C PRO A 165 -12.28 5.31 10.24
N ARG A 166 -11.15 4.78 10.72
CA ARG A 166 -9.88 5.51 10.67
C ARG A 166 -9.41 5.57 9.23
N CYS A 167 -8.77 6.66 8.85
CA CYS A 167 -8.16 6.78 7.53
C CYS A 167 -7.03 7.81 7.52
N ASN A 168 -6.08 7.59 6.62
CA ASN A 168 -5.02 8.49 6.23
C ASN A 168 -4.68 8.26 4.75
N PHE A 169 -3.47 8.56 4.33
CA PHE A 169 -3.05 8.47 2.94
C PHE A 169 -1.95 7.43 2.73
N ALA A 170 -1.88 6.88 1.52
CA ALA A 170 -0.85 5.92 1.13
C ALA A 170 -0.36 6.20 -0.29
N ARG A 171 0.95 6.16 -0.50
CA ARG A 171 1.57 6.01 -1.83
C ARG A 171 1.54 4.54 -2.20
N VAL A 172 0.92 4.22 -3.33
CA VAL A 172 0.75 2.83 -3.77
C VAL A 172 1.59 2.54 -4.98
N PHE A 173 2.35 1.46 -4.92
CA PHE A 173 3.17 0.93 -6.00
C PHE A 173 2.75 -0.50 -6.30
N VAL A 174 2.67 -0.86 -7.58
CA VAL A 174 2.45 -2.24 -8.02
C VAL A 174 3.54 -2.62 -9.02
N ASN A 175 4.28 -3.69 -8.74
CA ASN A 175 5.40 -4.17 -9.56
C ASN A 175 6.40 -3.06 -9.91
N GLY A 176 6.70 -2.18 -8.95
CA GLY A 176 7.58 -1.02 -9.12
C GLY A 176 6.91 0.22 -9.73
N GLN A 177 5.75 0.10 -10.34
CA GLN A 177 5.02 1.24 -10.93
C GLN A 177 4.26 2.02 -9.86
N TYR A 178 4.49 3.32 -9.78
CA TYR A 178 3.72 4.22 -8.91
C TYR A 178 2.30 4.45 -9.46
N LEU A 179 1.29 4.12 -8.68
CA LEU A 179 -0.11 4.31 -9.05
C LEU A 179 -0.70 5.63 -8.51
N GLY A 180 -0.03 6.28 -7.58
CA GLY A 180 -0.48 7.55 -7.00
C GLY A 180 -0.83 7.47 -5.52
N VAL A 181 -1.45 8.54 -5.01
CA VAL A 181 -1.93 8.65 -3.63
C VAL A 181 -3.33 8.06 -3.52
N TYR A 182 -3.49 7.19 -2.54
CA TYR A 182 -4.77 6.55 -2.18
C TYR A 182 -5.17 6.97 -0.78
N THR A 183 -6.47 6.96 -0.49
CA THR A 183 -6.92 6.97 0.90
C THR A 183 -6.84 5.55 1.46
N ASN A 184 -6.00 5.37 2.49
CA ASN A 184 -5.94 4.16 3.30
C ASN A 184 -7.08 4.20 4.31
N VAL A 185 -7.97 3.21 4.28
CA VAL A 185 -9.21 3.20 5.06
C VAL A 185 -9.34 1.91 5.85
N GLU A 186 -9.64 2.05 7.14
CA GLU A 186 -10.04 0.93 7.99
C GLU A 186 -11.26 0.21 7.41
N SER A 187 -11.17 -1.09 7.23
CA SER A 187 -12.31 -1.87 6.73
C SER A 187 -13.37 -2.04 7.82
N VAL A 188 -14.63 -1.70 7.53
CA VAL A 188 -15.77 -1.91 8.44
C VAL A 188 -16.02 -3.42 8.59
N ARG A 189 -15.43 -4.00 9.63
CA ARG A 189 -15.43 -5.42 9.96
C ARG A 189 -15.32 -5.63 11.47
N LYS A 190 -15.19 -6.90 11.92
CA LYS A 190 -15.07 -7.24 13.35
C LYS A 190 -14.05 -6.37 14.12
N PRO A 191 -12.82 -6.09 13.62
CA PRO A 191 -11.91 -5.19 14.34
C PRO A 191 -12.47 -3.77 14.52
N PHE A 192 -13.06 -3.19 13.47
CA PHE A 192 -13.73 -1.89 13.53
C PHE A 192 -14.88 -1.91 14.53
N LEU A 193 -15.80 -2.91 14.42
CA LEU A 193 -16.96 -3.01 15.31
C LEU A 193 -16.54 -3.14 16.79
N LYS A 194 -15.53 -3.97 17.09
CA LYS A 194 -15.00 -4.12 18.45
C LYS A 194 -14.36 -2.84 19.02
N ARG A 195 -13.92 -1.92 18.14
CA ARG A 195 -13.31 -0.66 18.56
C ARG A 195 -14.37 0.42 18.89
N VAL A 196 -15.51 0.36 18.24
CA VAL A 196 -16.51 1.45 18.29
C VAL A 196 -17.80 1.07 19.02
N PHE A 197 -18.03 -0.21 19.25
CA PHE A 197 -19.15 -0.82 19.97
C PHE A 197 -18.64 -1.87 20.97
#